data_89ae106c6acaaf1f2b688d2abe7df8c7
#
_entry.id   89ae106c6acaaf1f2b688d2abe7df8c7
#
_cell.length_a   1.000
_cell.length_b   1.000
_cell.length_c   1.000
_cell.angle_alpha   90.00
_cell.angle_beta   90.00
_cell.angle_gamma   90.00
#
_symmetry.space_group_name_H-M   'P 1'
#
loop_
_entity.id
_entity.type
_entity.pdbx_description
1 polymer ?
#
loop_
_entity_poly.entity_id
_entity_poly.type
_entity_poly.pdbx_seq_one_letter_code
_entity_poly.pdbx_strand_id
1 'polypeptide(L)'
;MEKQNKNDLVRLNKFISHNSKYSRREADKIIEEGRVTIDGSPVRDMGMKVHNDHKVMIDKQVIKNDKDKPYTVIVYNKPKGELVTKSDPQGRKVIYDTLPSKYKHFLSVGRLDYASEGVLLLSDSVTIVNELMHSDLERVYKMKVDGPISKHIEDAMMNGLELEDATTGGHTHSKIKSMSFAPFNGYQIISNGEKFSKIKVAISEGKNRELRRFFSHFGLNVMDLKRVDFGGVTLNNLPTGKSRFLTKPEYTKLRIFLNEND
;
A
#
# COMPACT_ATOMS: atom_id res chain seq x y z
N MET A 1 -18.42 -20.54 -27.06
CA MET A 1 -18.47 -21.07 -25.66
C MET A 1 -17.21 -20.61 -24.95
N GLU A 2 -17.28 -19.47 -24.28
CA GLU A 2 -16.16 -18.92 -23.50
C GLU A 2 -15.90 -19.83 -22.30
N LYS A 3 -14.65 -20.21 -22.10
CA LYS A 3 -14.19 -20.96 -20.94
C LYS A 3 -14.41 -20.09 -19.70
N GLN A 4 -15.45 -20.38 -18.93
CA GLN A 4 -15.65 -19.82 -17.59
C GLN A 4 -14.42 -20.13 -16.75
N ASN A 5 -13.66 -19.10 -16.43
CA ASN A 5 -12.48 -19.19 -15.58
C ASN A 5 -12.97 -19.42 -14.13
N LYS A 6 -12.79 -20.64 -13.61
CA LYS A 6 -13.19 -21.06 -12.26
C LYS A 6 -12.52 -20.28 -11.10
N ASN A 7 -11.72 -19.24 -11.39
CA ASN A 7 -10.87 -18.54 -10.41
C ASN A 7 -11.40 -17.20 -9.90
N ASP A 8 -12.61 -16.78 -10.27
CA ASP A 8 -13.13 -15.44 -9.91
C ASP A 8 -14.04 -15.39 -8.68
N LEU A 9 -14.03 -16.45 -7.85
CA LEU A 9 -14.80 -16.47 -6.61
C LEU A 9 -14.14 -15.57 -5.54
N VAL A 10 -14.82 -14.49 -5.17
CA VAL A 10 -14.38 -13.54 -4.16
C VAL A 10 -15.23 -13.69 -2.88
N ARG A 11 -14.64 -13.58 -1.70
CA ARG A 11 -15.42 -13.54 -0.46
C ARG A 11 -16.45 -12.42 -0.50
N LEU A 12 -17.68 -12.72 -0.07
CA LEU A 12 -18.80 -11.77 -0.10
C LEU A 12 -18.49 -10.45 0.62
N ASN A 13 -17.85 -10.50 1.80
CA ASN A 13 -17.44 -9.29 2.52
C ASN A 13 -16.41 -8.45 1.74
N LYS A 14 -15.51 -9.13 0.99
CA LYS A 14 -14.56 -8.45 0.11
C LYS A 14 -15.29 -7.79 -1.06
N PHE A 15 -16.22 -8.49 -1.70
CA PHE A 15 -17.04 -7.95 -2.79
C PHE A 15 -17.83 -6.72 -2.32
N ILE A 16 -18.53 -6.80 -1.18
CA ILE A 16 -19.28 -5.70 -0.61
C ILE A 16 -18.37 -4.49 -0.32
N SER A 17 -17.23 -4.72 0.32
CA SER A 17 -16.32 -3.63 0.69
C SER A 17 -15.66 -2.94 -0.51
N HIS A 18 -15.56 -3.62 -1.64
CA HIS A 18 -15.00 -3.05 -2.87
C HIS A 18 -16.04 -2.25 -3.67
N ASN A 19 -17.31 -2.59 -3.54
CA ASN A 19 -18.38 -2.08 -4.41
C ASN A 19 -19.42 -1.23 -3.64
N SER A 20 -19.18 -0.94 -2.35
CA SER A 20 -20.08 -0.18 -1.52
C SER A 20 -19.34 0.69 -0.47
N LYS A 21 -20.08 1.45 0.33
CA LYS A 21 -19.53 2.27 1.43
C LYS A 21 -19.06 1.49 2.66
N TYR A 22 -19.35 0.21 2.74
CA TYR A 22 -19.05 -0.61 3.92
C TYR A 22 -17.61 -1.10 3.91
N SER A 23 -16.94 -1.06 5.06
CA SER A 23 -15.68 -1.76 5.29
C SER A 23 -15.91 -3.28 5.34
N ARG A 24 -14.85 -4.10 5.26
CA ARG A 24 -14.97 -5.56 5.39
C ARG A 24 -15.66 -6.00 6.70
N ARG A 25 -15.32 -5.34 7.83
CA ARG A 25 -15.92 -5.66 9.13
C ARG A 25 -17.39 -5.26 9.21
N GLU A 26 -17.75 -4.13 8.62
CA GLU A 26 -19.16 -3.72 8.51
C GLU A 26 -19.92 -4.65 7.54
N ALA A 27 -19.27 -5.10 6.46
CA ALA A 27 -19.83 -6.08 5.56
C ALA A 27 -20.13 -7.42 6.26
N ASP A 28 -19.19 -7.92 7.08
CA ASP A 28 -19.44 -9.13 7.90
C ASP A 28 -20.67 -8.95 8.78
N LYS A 29 -20.81 -7.80 9.45
CA LYS A 29 -21.95 -7.49 10.30
C LYS A 29 -23.28 -7.46 9.56
N ILE A 30 -23.36 -6.79 8.40
CA ILE A 30 -24.62 -6.73 7.62
C ILE A 30 -24.96 -8.07 6.95
N ILE A 31 -23.98 -8.95 6.67
CA ILE A 31 -24.21 -10.32 6.24
C ILE A 31 -24.84 -11.12 7.39
N GLU A 32 -24.28 -11.07 8.58
CA GLU A 32 -24.79 -11.74 9.79
C GLU A 32 -26.22 -11.28 10.13
N GLU A 33 -26.49 -9.98 10.00
CA GLU A 33 -27.83 -9.39 10.17
C GLU A 33 -28.83 -9.88 9.11
N GLY A 34 -28.40 -10.54 8.02
CA GLY A 34 -29.24 -11.03 6.93
C GLY A 34 -29.76 -9.94 6.00
N ARG A 35 -29.09 -8.79 5.94
CA ARG A 35 -29.41 -7.65 5.07
C ARG A 35 -28.88 -7.81 3.65
N VAL A 36 -28.11 -8.88 3.40
CA VAL A 36 -27.50 -9.17 2.09
C VAL A 36 -28.23 -10.29 1.40
N THR A 37 -28.54 -10.13 0.10
CA THR A 37 -29.07 -11.20 -0.75
C THR A 37 -28.15 -11.42 -1.95
N ILE A 38 -28.06 -12.68 -2.39
CA ILE A 38 -27.39 -13.09 -3.64
C ILE A 38 -28.48 -13.73 -4.51
N ASP A 39 -28.70 -13.21 -5.70
CA ASP A 39 -29.72 -13.66 -6.66
C ASP A 39 -31.13 -13.82 -6.03
N GLY A 40 -31.44 -12.89 -5.11
CA GLY A 40 -32.70 -12.86 -4.37
C GLY A 40 -32.74 -13.72 -3.09
N SER A 41 -31.78 -14.58 -2.84
CA SER A 41 -31.67 -15.42 -1.64
C SER A 41 -30.91 -14.74 -0.51
N PRO A 42 -31.47 -14.63 0.72
CA PRO A 42 -30.78 -14.07 1.87
C PRO A 42 -29.56 -14.89 2.26
N VAL A 43 -28.44 -14.21 2.62
CA VAL A 43 -27.20 -14.85 3.04
C VAL A 43 -26.79 -14.34 4.41
N ARG A 44 -26.38 -15.27 5.30
CA ARG A 44 -25.84 -14.98 6.65
C ARG A 44 -24.46 -15.58 6.88
N ASP A 45 -23.98 -16.40 5.92
CA ASP A 45 -22.66 -17.03 6.00
C ASP A 45 -21.55 -16.03 5.64
N MET A 46 -20.73 -15.67 6.62
CA MET A 46 -19.55 -14.78 6.42
C MET A 46 -18.45 -15.44 5.56
N GLY A 47 -18.49 -16.78 5.40
CA GLY A 47 -17.58 -17.54 4.53
C GLY A 47 -17.98 -17.53 3.07
N MET A 48 -19.21 -17.08 2.74
CA MET A 48 -19.77 -17.08 1.39
C MET A 48 -18.86 -16.39 0.39
N LYS A 49 -18.79 -16.99 -0.80
CA LYS A 49 -18.07 -16.44 -1.96
C LYS A 49 -19.04 -16.15 -3.08
N VAL A 50 -18.77 -15.13 -3.87
CA VAL A 50 -19.56 -14.69 -5.01
C VAL A 50 -18.71 -14.55 -6.27
N HIS A 51 -19.32 -14.78 -7.42
CA HIS A 51 -18.82 -14.38 -8.71
C HIS A 51 -19.24 -12.94 -9.03
N ASN A 52 -18.53 -12.29 -9.97
CA ASN A 52 -18.85 -10.93 -10.42
C ASN A 52 -20.19 -10.82 -11.15
N ASP A 53 -20.74 -11.94 -11.65
CA ASP A 53 -22.03 -12.04 -12.35
C ASP A 53 -23.22 -12.22 -11.39
N HIS A 54 -22.98 -12.59 -10.13
CA HIS A 54 -24.06 -12.69 -9.15
C HIS A 54 -24.64 -11.31 -8.82
N LYS A 55 -25.97 -11.24 -8.74
CA LYS A 55 -26.68 -10.04 -8.31
C LYS A 55 -26.67 -9.93 -6.78
N VAL A 56 -25.70 -9.17 -6.25
CA VAL A 56 -25.61 -8.89 -4.81
C VAL A 56 -26.42 -7.65 -4.47
N MET A 57 -27.25 -7.73 -3.43
CA MET A 57 -28.05 -6.60 -2.94
C MET A 57 -27.85 -6.42 -1.43
N ILE A 58 -27.86 -5.16 -0.98
CA ILE A 58 -27.91 -4.77 0.43
C ILE A 58 -29.17 -3.94 0.63
N ASP A 59 -30.02 -4.30 1.61
CA ASP A 59 -31.26 -3.59 1.90
C ASP A 59 -32.11 -3.33 0.63
N LYS A 60 -32.22 -4.36 -0.23
CA LYS A 60 -32.90 -4.30 -1.54
C LYS A 60 -32.26 -3.40 -2.60
N GLN A 61 -31.10 -2.82 -2.35
CA GLN A 61 -30.34 -2.05 -3.32
C GLN A 61 -29.23 -2.89 -3.96
N VAL A 62 -29.21 -2.95 -5.30
CA VAL A 62 -28.18 -3.68 -6.06
C VAL A 62 -26.82 -3.00 -5.91
N ILE A 63 -25.79 -3.77 -5.55
CA ILE A 63 -24.40 -3.32 -5.60
C ILE A 63 -23.90 -3.52 -7.03
N LYS A 64 -23.51 -2.42 -7.67
CA LYS A 64 -22.87 -2.47 -9.00
C LYS A 64 -21.38 -2.71 -8.84
N ASN A 65 -20.80 -3.52 -9.73
CA ASN A 65 -19.35 -3.73 -9.78
C ASN A 65 -18.66 -2.40 -10.10
N ASP A 66 -17.61 -2.08 -9.34
CA ASP A 66 -16.92 -0.77 -9.40
C ASP A 66 -15.86 -0.70 -10.53
N LYS A 67 -15.66 -1.79 -11.29
CA LYS A 67 -14.62 -1.88 -12.32
C LYS A 67 -14.73 -0.80 -13.42
N ASP A 68 -15.94 -0.33 -13.70
CA ASP A 68 -16.22 0.61 -14.79
C ASP A 68 -16.39 2.07 -14.32
N LYS A 69 -16.18 2.34 -13.03
CA LYS A 69 -16.31 3.70 -12.52
C LYS A 69 -15.01 4.48 -12.72
N PRO A 70 -15.12 5.76 -13.14
CA PRO A 70 -13.96 6.63 -13.16
C PRO A 70 -13.38 6.76 -11.74
N TYR A 71 -12.08 6.68 -11.64
CA TYR A 71 -11.39 6.79 -10.35
C TYR A 71 -10.44 8.00 -10.34
N THR A 72 -10.11 8.44 -9.15
CA THR A 72 -9.17 9.52 -8.91
C THR A 72 -7.99 9.00 -8.10
N VAL A 73 -6.77 9.35 -8.52
CA VAL A 73 -5.56 9.11 -7.72
C VAL A 73 -4.92 10.45 -7.37
N ILE A 74 -4.52 10.59 -6.12
CA ILE A 74 -3.77 11.74 -5.65
C ILE A 74 -2.42 11.32 -5.08
N VAL A 75 -1.45 12.24 -5.16
CA VAL A 75 -0.17 12.16 -4.47
C VAL A 75 -0.26 12.99 -3.20
N TYR A 76 0.11 12.42 -2.08
CA TYR A 76 0.28 13.11 -0.81
C TYR A 76 1.75 13.07 -0.40
N ASN A 77 2.35 14.24 -0.13
CA ASN A 77 3.66 14.32 0.46
C ASN A 77 3.54 14.15 1.98
N LYS A 78 3.52 12.87 2.41
CA LYS A 78 3.32 12.53 3.82
C LYS A 78 4.47 13.06 4.68
N PRO A 79 4.21 13.84 5.73
CA PRO A 79 5.22 14.21 6.72
C PRO A 79 5.58 13.03 7.64
N LYS A 80 6.69 13.10 8.36
CA LYS A 80 6.91 12.30 9.56
C LYS A 80 5.87 12.66 10.62
N GLY A 81 5.61 11.74 11.55
CA GLY A 81 4.69 12.00 12.66
C GLY A 81 3.20 11.84 12.32
N GLU A 82 2.87 11.21 11.19
CA GLU A 82 1.50 10.85 10.85
C GLU A 82 1.37 9.35 10.58
N LEU A 83 0.33 8.74 11.13
CA LEU A 83 -0.01 7.35 10.86
C LEU A 83 -0.87 7.25 9.59
N VAL A 84 -0.63 6.21 8.78
CA VAL A 84 -1.44 5.90 7.61
C VAL A 84 -2.59 4.97 8.03
N THR A 85 -3.60 5.55 8.65
CA THR A 85 -4.82 4.88 9.12
C THR A 85 -5.98 5.86 9.16
N LYS A 86 -7.23 5.37 9.12
CA LYS A 86 -8.44 6.21 9.27
C LYS A 86 -8.61 6.73 10.70
N SER A 87 -8.17 5.96 11.69
CA SER A 87 -8.24 6.35 13.11
C SER A 87 -7.12 5.67 13.89
N ASP A 88 -6.75 6.25 15.00
CA ASP A 88 -5.79 5.68 15.94
C ASP A 88 -6.37 5.71 17.37
N PRO A 89 -6.49 4.54 18.05
CA PRO A 89 -7.03 4.48 19.41
C PRO A 89 -6.23 5.26 20.44
N GLN A 90 -4.95 5.53 20.15
CA GLN A 90 -4.05 6.28 21.04
C GLN A 90 -4.07 7.79 20.76
N GLY A 91 -4.92 8.27 19.83
CA GLY A 91 -5.04 9.67 19.50
C GLY A 91 -3.84 10.29 18.77
N ARG A 92 -2.92 9.47 18.24
CA ARG A 92 -1.80 9.99 17.44
C ARG A 92 -2.32 10.53 16.11
N LYS A 93 -1.65 11.57 15.61
CA LYS A 93 -2.00 12.20 14.35
C LYS A 93 -2.02 11.21 13.19
N VAL A 94 -3.08 11.26 12.39
CA VAL A 94 -3.25 10.43 11.18
C VAL A 94 -3.21 11.31 9.92
N ILE A 95 -2.93 10.71 8.75
CA ILE A 95 -2.88 11.45 7.48
C ILE A 95 -4.18 12.19 7.16
N TYR A 96 -5.33 11.68 7.62
CA TYR A 96 -6.64 12.29 7.37
C TYR A 96 -6.93 13.53 8.22
N ASP A 97 -6.09 13.83 9.22
CA ASP A 97 -6.16 15.10 9.97
C ASP A 97 -5.59 16.26 9.16
N THR A 98 -4.61 15.96 8.27
CA THR A 98 -3.94 16.95 7.41
C THR A 98 -4.53 17.04 6.01
N LEU A 99 -5.02 15.91 5.47
CA LEU A 99 -5.63 15.87 4.14
C LEU A 99 -6.91 16.73 4.07
N PRO A 100 -7.13 17.46 2.95
CA PRO A 100 -8.38 18.17 2.71
C PRO A 100 -9.60 17.26 2.88
N SER A 101 -10.71 17.82 3.40
CA SER A 101 -11.93 17.07 3.73
C SER A 101 -12.49 16.27 2.56
N LYS A 102 -12.35 16.77 1.34
CA LYS A 102 -12.77 16.08 0.11
C LYS A 102 -12.04 14.76 -0.16
N TYR A 103 -10.86 14.53 0.46
CA TYR A 103 -10.09 13.29 0.32
C TYR A 103 -10.18 12.37 1.54
N LYS A 104 -10.99 12.69 2.54
CA LYS A 104 -11.13 11.85 3.75
C LYS A 104 -11.68 10.45 3.46
N HIS A 105 -12.41 10.28 2.35
CA HIS A 105 -12.90 8.96 1.92
C HIS A 105 -11.87 8.15 1.13
N PHE A 106 -10.81 8.77 0.60
CA PHE A 106 -9.76 8.08 -0.15
C PHE A 106 -9.05 7.04 0.71
N LEU A 107 -8.56 5.99 0.06
CA LEU A 107 -7.78 4.91 0.65
C LEU A 107 -6.32 5.03 0.20
N SER A 108 -5.39 4.76 1.11
CA SER A 108 -3.96 4.80 0.79
C SER A 108 -3.49 3.54 0.07
N VAL A 109 -2.64 3.71 -0.93
CA VAL A 109 -1.92 2.63 -1.60
C VAL A 109 -0.75 2.21 -0.72
N GLY A 110 -0.98 1.19 0.09
CA GLY A 110 -0.04 0.76 1.11
C GLY A 110 0.12 1.78 2.24
N ARG A 111 1.25 1.70 2.92
CA ARG A 111 1.54 2.57 4.08
C ARG A 111 2.99 3.03 4.05
N LEU A 112 3.23 4.18 4.67
CA LEU A 112 4.54 4.62 5.16
C LEU A 112 4.48 4.63 6.69
N ASP A 113 5.58 4.22 7.33
CA ASP A 113 5.68 4.25 8.79
C ASP A 113 5.51 5.66 9.37
N TYR A 114 5.22 5.77 10.66
CA TYR A 114 5.11 7.03 11.39
C TYR A 114 6.35 7.93 11.22
N ALA A 115 7.56 7.33 11.28
CA ALA A 115 8.84 8.01 11.12
C ALA A 115 9.33 8.10 9.66
N SER A 116 8.50 7.69 8.67
CA SER A 116 8.82 7.76 7.25
C SER A 116 8.01 8.85 6.56
N GLU A 117 8.56 9.44 5.49
CA GLU A 117 7.96 10.55 4.76
C GLU A 117 7.96 10.34 3.24
N GLY A 118 7.30 11.23 2.51
CA GLY A 118 7.38 11.33 1.06
C GLY A 118 6.13 10.85 0.32
N VAL A 119 6.33 10.31 -0.88
CA VAL A 119 5.26 9.94 -1.81
C VAL A 119 4.33 8.90 -1.20
N LEU A 120 3.08 9.24 -1.02
CA LEU A 120 1.99 8.33 -0.68
C LEU A 120 0.85 8.54 -1.68
N LEU A 121 0.47 7.48 -2.39
CA LEU A 121 -0.69 7.53 -3.29
C LEU A 121 -1.96 7.22 -2.51
N LEU A 122 -3.06 7.89 -2.86
CA LEU A 122 -4.39 7.58 -2.36
C LEU A 122 -5.38 7.57 -3.53
N SER A 123 -6.40 6.72 -3.47
CA SER A 123 -7.47 6.66 -4.46
C SER A 123 -8.84 6.49 -3.80
N ASP A 124 -9.89 6.91 -4.49
CA ASP A 124 -11.29 6.64 -4.16
C ASP A 124 -11.76 5.26 -4.62
N SER A 125 -10.97 4.56 -5.45
CA SER A 125 -11.24 3.19 -5.91
C SER A 125 -10.46 2.16 -5.09
N VAL A 126 -11.19 1.22 -4.46
CA VAL A 126 -10.58 0.10 -3.72
C VAL A 126 -9.84 -0.85 -4.66
N THR A 127 -10.37 -1.04 -5.87
CA THR A 127 -9.75 -1.89 -6.90
C THR A 127 -8.36 -1.36 -7.26
N ILE A 128 -8.26 -0.07 -7.62
CA ILE A 128 -7.00 0.59 -7.95
C ILE A 128 -6.01 0.54 -6.77
N VAL A 129 -6.50 0.79 -5.56
CA VAL A 129 -5.65 0.69 -4.35
C VAL A 129 -5.07 -0.72 -4.18
N ASN A 130 -5.87 -1.76 -4.37
CA ASN A 130 -5.41 -3.15 -4.25
C ASN A 130 -4.40 -3.51 -5.34
N GLU A 131 -4.67 -3.18 -6.59
CA GLU A 131 -3.78 -3.47 -7.72
C GLU A 131 -2.43 -2.79 -7.53
N LEU A 132 -2.42 -1.50 -7.19
CA LEU A 132 -1.18 -0.76 -6.94
C LEU A 132 -0.44 -1.24 -5.68
N MET A 133 -1.16 -1.66 -4.65
CA MET A 133 -0.54 -2.13 -3.40
C MET A 133 0.20 -3.46 -3.59
N HIS A 134 -0.34 -4.36 -4.44
CA HIS A 134 0.24 -5.67 -4.73
C HIS A 134 1.09 -5.68 -6.01
N SER A 135 1.35 -4.50 -6.58
CA SER A 135 2.16 -4.34 -7.76
C SER A 135 3.65 -4.54 -7.46
N ASP A 136 4.39 -4.90 -8.50
CA ASP A 136 5.85 -4.89 -8.55
C ASP A 136 6.42 -3.53 -8.96
N LEU A 137 5.60 -2.48 -8.98
CA LEU A 137 6.02 -1.12 -9.27
C LEU A 137 7.17 -0.70 -8.35
N GLU A 138 8.21 -0.18 -8.96
CA GLU A 138 9.39 0.28 -8.25
C GLU A 138 9.07 1.38 -7.23
N ARG A 139 9.69 1.27 -6.06
CA ARG A 139 9.61 2.25 -4.98
C ARG A 139 11.01 2.74 -4.67
N VAL A 140 11.25 4.03 -4.89
CA VAL A 140 12.57 4.64 -4.69
C VAL A 140 12.60 5.43 -3.39
N TYR A 141 13.61 5.13 -2.58
CA TYR A 141 13.81 5.79 -1.29
C TYR A 141 15.16 6.49 -1.22
N LYS A 142 15.18 7.68 -0.60
CA LYS A 142 16.39 8.31 -0.05
C LYS A 142 16.39 8.06 1.43
N MET A 143 17.53 7.62 1.95
CA MET A 143 17.64 7.29 3.36
C MET A 143 19.00 7.68 3.95
N LYS A 144 19.02 7.84 5.27
CA LYS A 144 20.20 8.04 6.08
C LYS A 144 20.30 6.92 7.10
N VAL A 145 21.46 6.29 7.21
CA VAL A 145 21.78 5.25 8.21
C VAL A 145 22.91 5.71 9.12
N ASP A 146 22.97 5.15 10.32
CA ASP A 146 23.99 5.44 11.34
C ASP A 146 25.19 4.50 11.19
N GLY A 147 26.06 4.78 10.26
CA GLY A 147 27.29 4.03 10.04
C GLY A 147 27.65 3.88 8.57
N PRO A 148 28.77 3.19 8.30
CA PRO A 148 29.26 2.98 6.95
C PRO A 148 28.49 1.84 6.24
N ILE A 149 28.30 1.99 4.94
CA ILE A 149 27.82 0.93 4.05
C ILE A 149 29.03 0.09 3.66
N SER A 150 29.11 -1.13 4.17
CA SER A 150 30.21 -2.06 3.85
C SER A 150 29.93 -2.81 2.56
N LYS A 151 30.97 -3.43 2.00
CA LYS A 151 30.86 -4.29 0.82
C LYS A 151 29.86 -5.44 1.05
N HIS A 152 29.81 -6.00 2.27
CA HIS A 152 28.87 -7.06 2.62
C HIS A 152 27.39 -6.59 2.53
N ILE A 153 27.11 -5.35 2.89
CA ILE A 153 25.76 -4.75 2.73
C ILE A 153 25.45 -4.56 1.24
N GLU A 154 26.43 -4.09 0.45
CA GLU A 154 26.26 -3.95 -1.00
C GLU A 154 25.98 -5.28 -1.68
N ASP A 155 26.72 -6.34 -1.31
CA ASP A 155 26.52 -7.69 -1.84
C ASP A 155 25.12 -8.23 -1.48
N ALA A 156 24.64 -7.97 -0.28
CA ALA A 156 23.28 -8.35 0.13
C ALA A 156 22.19 -7.55 -0.64
N MET A 157 22.42 -6.27 -0.93
CA MET A 157 21.50 -5.49 -1.79
C MET A 157 21.45 -6.03 -3.21
N MET A 158 22.59 -6.51 -3.75
CA MET A 158 22.66 -7.03 -5.11
C MET A 158 22.08 -8.45 -5.25
N ASN A 159 22.28 -9.30 -4.25
CA ASN A 159 21.95 -10.72 -4.35
C ASN A 159 20.67 -11.11 -3.59
N GLY A 160 20.11 -10.19 -2.81
CA GLY A 160 19.04 -10.51 -1.86
C GLY A 160 19.59 -11.08 -0.55
N LEU A 161 18.69 -11.35 0.40
CA LEU A 161 19.03 -11.79 1.75
C LEU A 161 17.89 -12.59 2.36
N GLU A 162 18.22 -13.71 2.98
CA GLU A 162 17.30 -14.51 3.78
C GLU A 162 17.62 -14.30 5.27
N LEU A 163 16.65 -13.85 6.06
CA LEU A 163 16.77 -13.70 7.51
C LEU A 163 15.88 -14.70 8.23
N GLU A 164 16.48 -15.61 9.00
CA GLU A 164 15.76 -16.46 9.93
C GLU A 164 15.26 -15.67 11.14
N ASP A 165 15.99 -14.62 11.55
CA ASP A 165 15.55 -13.62 12.53
C ASP A 165 15.50 -12.22 11.92
N ALA A 166 14.29 -11.79 11.62
CA ALA A 166 13.97 -10.44 11.12
C ALA A 166 13.25 -9.58 12.17
N THR A 167 13.38 -9.88 13.46
CA THR A 167 12.71 -9.14 14.56
C THR A 167 13.30 -7.75 14.72
N THR A 168 14.63 -7.62 14.58
CA THR A 168 15.36 -6.34 14.63
C THR A 168 14.86 -5.40 13.52
N GLY A 169 14.72 -4.11 13.82
CA GLY A 169 14.15 -3.12 12.90
C GLY A 169 12.63 -3.24 12.71
N GLY A 170 12.00 -4.27 13.27
CA GLY A 170 10.56 -4.45 13.35
C GLY A 170 9.89 -3.51 14.36
N HIS A 171 8.57 -3.61 14.48
CA HIS A 171 7.81 -3.01 15.58
C HIS A 171 7.81 -3.99 16.78
N THR A 172 7.80 -3.47 18.00
CA THR A 172 7.85 -4.27 19.25
C THR A 172 6.80 -5.39 19.30
N HIS A 173 5.61 -5.15 18.71
CA HIS A 173 4.53 -6.14 18.65
C HIS A 173 4.44 -6.86 17.30
N SER A 174 5.49 -6.83 16.48
CA SER A 174 5.50 -7.52 15.19
C SER A 174 5.56 -9.03 15.39
N LYS A 175 4.70 -9.75 14.64
CA LYS A 175 4.70 -11.22 14.61
C LYS A 175 5.65 -11.79 13.55
N ILE A 176 6.31 -10.91 12.76
CA ILE A 176 7.23 -11.33 11.71
C ILE A 176 8.55 -11.72 12.35
N LYS A 177 8.89 -13.00 12.24
CA LYS A 177 10.13 -13.59 12.78
C LYS A 177 11.20 -13.72 11.71
N SER A 178 10.84 -14.15 10.50
CA SER A 178 11.74 -14.32 9.37
C SER A 178 11.31 -13.46 8.19
N MET A 179 12.23 -13.12 7.30
CA MET A 179 11.95 -12.34 6.08
C MET A 179 12.99 -12.65 5.00
N SER A 180 12.50 -12.88 3.77
CA SER A 180 13.29 -12.90 2.56
C SER A 180 13.27 -11.51 1.92
N PHE A 181 14.40 -11.05 1.43
CA PHE A 181 14.57 -9.82 0.67
C PHE A 181 15.03 -10.16 -0.74
N ALA A 182 14.25 -9.75 -1.72
CA ALA A 182 14.69 -9.82 -3.12
C ALA A 182 15.90 -8.89 -3.35
N PRO A 183 16.72 -9.15 -4.37
CA PRO A 183 17.70 -8.20 -4.83
C PRO A 183 17.06 -6.82 -5.05
N PHE A 184 17.74 -5.76 -4.64
CA PHE A 184 17.27 -4.41 -4.91
C PHE A 184 17.34 -4.14 -6.42
N ASN A 185 16.35 -3.41 -6.94
CA ASN A 185 16.33 -2.98 -8.34
C ASN A 185 17.55 -2.08 -8.67
N GLY A 186 18.05 -1.38 -7.65
CA GLY A 186 19.25 -0.57 -7.75
C GLY A 186 19.53 0.20 -6.46
N TYR A 187 20.76 0.65 -6.33
CA TYR A 187 21.18 1.53 -5.26
C TYR A 187 22.26 2.51 -5.71
N GLN A 188 22.36 3.61 -4.98
CA GLN A 188 23.41 4.63 -5.15
C GLN A 188 23.83 5.15 -3.80
N ILE A 189 25.08 4.91 -3.41
CA ILE A 189 25.67 5.50 -2.21
C ILE A 189 25.99 6.96 -2.54
N ILE A 190 25.31 7.90 -1.85
CA ILE A 190 25.48 9.35 -2.02
C ILE A 190 26.66 9.83 -1.18
N SER A 191 26.77 9.31 0.03
CA SER A 191 27.93 9.53 0.92
C SER A 191 28.08 8.33 1.85
N ASN A 192 29.32 7.95 2.13
CA ASN A 192 29.65 6.85 3.03
C ASN A 192 30.63 7.33 4.09
N GLY A 193 30.18 7.44 5.32
CA GLY A 193 31.00 7.97 6.43
C GLY A 193 30.85 7.11 7.68
N GLU A 194 31.85 7.20 8.57
CA GLU A 194 31.90 6.43 9.81
C GLU A 194 30.68 6.61 10.72
N LYS A 195 30.15 7.81 10.82
CA LYS A 195 28.98 8.09 11.67
C LYS A 195 27.66 7.97 10.94
N PHE A 196 27.61 8.34 9.66
CA PHE A 196 26.39 8.37 8.87
C PHE A 196 26.68 8.16 7.39
N SER A 197 25.82 7.39 6.75
CA SER A 197 25.82 7.26 5.30
C SER A 197 24.46 7.67 4.72
N LYS A 198 24.48 8.19 3.49
CA LYS A 198 23.27 8.51 2.72
C LYS A 198 23.25 7.63 1.47
N ILE A 199 22.11 7.02 1.24
CA ILE A 199 21.91 6.10 0.12
C ILE A 199 20.54 6.32 -0.51
N LYS A 200 20.48 6.12 -1.83
CA LYS A 200 19.24 6.00 -2.59
C LYS A 200 19.09 4.54 -2.97
N VAL A 201 17.92 3.95 -2.75
CA VAL A 201 17.63 2.55 -3.07
C VAL A 201 16.31 2.45 -3.83
N ALA A 202 16.23 1.48 -4.73
CA ALA A 202 15.04 1.13 -5.48
C ALA A 202 14.69 -0.33 -5.20
N ILE A 203 13.43 -0.60 -4.83
CA ILE A 203 12.90 -1.93 -4.53
C ILE A 203 11.52 -2.10 -5.18
N SER A 204 11.16 -3.31 -5.57
CA SER A 204 9.82 -3.64 -6.09
C SER A 204 8.90 -4.21 -5.02
N GLU A 205 9.46 -4.71 -3.93
CA GLU A 205 8.69 -5.21 -2.79
C GLU A 205 8.24 -4.07 -1.87
N GLY A 206 7.34 -4.35 -0.95
CA GLY A 206 6.85 -3.38 0.03
C GLY A 206 6.51 -4.07 1.35
N LYS A 207 7.39 -4.98 1.78
CA LYS A 207 7.21 -5.74 3.02
C LYS A 207 7.22 -4.84 4.25
N ASN A 208 6.66 -5.33 5.34
CA ASN A 208 6.58 -4.55 6.58
C ASN A 208 7.96 -4.14 7.09
N ARG A 209 8.21 -2.81 7.11
CA ARG A 209 9.47 -2.19 7.56
C ARG A 209 10.71 -2.76 6.87
N GLU A 210 10.58 -3.17 5.64
CA GLU A 210 11.55 -3.90 4.85
C GLU A 210 12.96 -3.31 4.93
N LEU A 211 13.15 -2.07 4.49
CA LEU A 211 14.46 -1.40 4.53
C LEU A 211 15.00 -1.25 5.96
N ARG A 212 14.13 -1.02 6.96
CA ARG A 212 14.56 -0.91 8.35
C ARG A 212 15.06 -2.24 8.89
N ARG A 213 14.40 -3.35 8.56
CA ARG A 213 14.83 -4.70 8.95
C ARG A 213 16.11 -5.10 8.23
N PHE A 214 16.20 -4.81 6.91
CA PHE A 214 17.39 -5.10 6.12
C PHE A 214 18.64 -4.45 6.74
N PHE A 215 18.62 -3.14 6.95
CA PHE A 215 19.79 -2.43 7.51
C PHE A 215 20.05 -2.77 8.99
N SER A 216 19.00 -3.01 9.78
CA SER A 216 19.17 -3.44 11.18
C SER A 216 19.86 -4.80 11.32
N HIS A 217 19.74 -5.70 10.35
CA HIS A 217 20.48 -6.96 10.34
C HIS A 217 22.00 -6.73 10.36
N PHE A 218 22.46 -5.68 9.71
CA PHE A 218 23.87 -5.27 9.66
C PHE A 218 24.26 -4.31 10.81
N GLY A 219 23.40 -4.17 11.82
CA GLY A 219 23.63 -3.27 12.95
C GLY A 219 23.43 -1.78 12.65
N LEU A 220 22.86 -1.43 11.49
CA LEU A 220 22.61 -0.05 11.09
C LEU A 220 21.16 0.36 11.33
N ASN A 221 20.93 1.52 11.97
CA ASN A 221 19.61 2.10 12.12
C ASN A 221 19.29 3.06 10.98
N VAL A 222 18.09 2.93 10.43
CA VAL A 222 17.57 3.87 9.43
C VAL A 222 17.05 5.12 10.14
N MET A 223 17.87 6.18 10.15
CA MET A 223 17.58 7.46 10.81
C MET A 223 16.53 8.28 10.05
N ASP A 224 16.66 8.35 8.72
CA ASP A 224 15.71 9.02 7.83
C ASP A 224 15.31 8.09 6.69
N LEU A 225 14.03 8.12 6.34
CA LEU A 225 13.48 7.35 5.22
C LEU A 225 12.43 8.17 4.49
N LYS A 226 12.74 8.54 3.24
CA LYS A 226 11.85 9.31 2.38
C LYS A 226 11.61 8.56 1.08
N ARG A 227 10.36 8.17 0.82
CA ARG A 227 9.98 7.67 -0.51
C ARG A 227 9.90 8.82 -1.48
N VAL A 228 10.72 8.81 -2.53
CA VAL A 228 10.82 9.89 -3.52
C VAL A 228 10.11 9.56 -4.82
N ASP A 229 9.88 8.27 -5.08
CA ASP A 229 9.17 7.78 -6.26
C ASP A 229 8.33 6.55 -5.91
N PHE A 230 7.20 6.39 -6.57
CA PHE A 230 6.37 5.20 -6.58
C PHE A 230 5.85 4.98 -8.01
N GLY A 231 6.41 4.00 -8.73
CA GLY A 231 6.01 3.65 -10.09
C GLY A 231 6.14 4.81 -11.09
N GLY A 232 7.15 5.67 -10.92
CA GLY A 232 7.36 6.85 -11.74
C GLY A 232 6.54 8.08 -11.31
N VAL A 233 5.78 7.98 -10.20
CA VAL A 233 5.09 9.13 -9.61
C VAL A 233 5.98 9.75 -8.54
N THR A 234 6.33 11.03 -8.73
CA THR A 234 7.21 11.80 -7.84
C THR A 234 6.49 12.94 -7.13
N LEU A 235 7.17 13.61 -6.19
CA LEU A 235 6.57 14.77 -5.51
C LEU A 235 6.43 16.00 -6.40
N ASN A 236 7.28 16.18 -7.43
CA ASN A 236 7.27 17.37 -8.31
C ASN A 236 7.19 18.69 -7.51
N ASN A 237 8.08 18.85 -6.52
CA ASN A 237 8.13 20.01 -5.61
C ASN A 237 6.87 20.20 -4.72
N LEU A 238 6.02 19.20 -4.59
CA LEU A 238 4.86 19.23 -3.69
C LEU A 238 5.33 19.45 -2.25
N PRO A 239 4.90 20.54 -1.57
CA PRO A 239 5.28 20.77 -0.19
C PRO A 239 4.83 19.66 0.75
N THR A 240 5.55 19.47 1.85
CA THR A 240 5.21 18.49 2.89
C THR A 240 3.82 18.77 3.47
N GLY A 241 3.02 17.72 3.66
CA GLY A 241 1.64 17.82 4.13
C GLY A 241 0.62 18.29 3.06
N LYS A 242 1.05 18.47 1.82
CA LYS A 242 0.16 18.84 0.71
C LYS A 242 -0.13 17.65 -0.20
N SER A 243 -1.22 17.78 -0.97
CA SER A 243 -1.64 16.79 -1.97
C SER A 243 -1.86 17.43 -3.33
N ARG A 244 -1.70 16.66 -4.40
CA ARG A 244 -1.99 17.03 -5.77
C ARG A 244 -2.60 15.86 -6.54
N PHE A 245 -3.26 16.14 -7.63
CA PHE A 245 -3.61 15.10 -8.61
C PHE A 245 -2.35 14.59 -9.32
N LEU A 246 -2.44 13.39 -9.89
CA LEU A 246 -1.45 12.92 -10.86
C LEU A 246 -1.40 13.86 -12.06
N THR A 247 -0.23 14.03 -12.65
CA THR A 247 -0.08 14.66 -13.97
C THR A 247 -0.56 13.71 -15.07
N LYS A 248 -0.87 14.24 -16.26
CA LYS A 248 -1.28 13.41 -17.40
C LYS A 248 -0.30 12.28 -17.72
N PRO A 249 1.04 12.50 -17.77
CA PRO A 249 2.00 11.43 -17.98
C PRO A 249 2.00 10.37 -16.86
N GLU A 250 1.82 10.78 -15.59
CA GLU A 250 1.74 9.85 -14.46
C GLU A 250 0.47 8.98 -14.56
N TYR A 251 -0.68 9.55 -14.94
CA TYR A 251 -1.90 8.78 -15.21
C TYR A 251 -1.72 7.80 -16.36
N THR A 252 -1.10 8.21 -17.46
CA THR A 252 -0.85 7.32 -18.61
C THR A 252 0.01 6.12 -18.19
N LYS A 253 1.10 6.34 -17.46
CA LYS A 253 1.93 5.25 -16.93
C LYS A 253 1.16 4.30 -16.02
N LEU A 254 0.33 4.85 -15.14
CA LEU A 254 -0.49 4.08 -14.23
C LEU A 254 -1.50 3.20 -14.97
N ARG A 255 -2.18 3.74 -15.99
CA ARG A 255 -3.13 3.00 -16.83
C ARG A 255 -2.48 1.88 -17.63
N ILE A 256 -1.31 2.13 -18.22
CA ILE A 256 -0.54 1.08 -18.92
C ILE A 256 -0.23 -0.07 -17.97
N PHE A 257 0.18 0.25 -16.75
CA PHE A 257 0.45 -0.77 -15.72
C PHE A 257 -0.82 -1.54 -15.34
N LEU A 258 -1.95 -0.86 -15.19
CA LEU A 258 -3.25 -1.46 -14.85
C LEU A 258 -3.90 -2.20 -16.04
N ASN A 259 -3.24 -2.28 -17.21
CA ASN A 259 -3.80 -2.83 -18.46
C ASN A 259 -5.14 -2.16 -18.86
N GLU A 260 -5.33 -0.92 -18.48
CA GLU A 260 -6.44 -0.12 -18.98
C GLU A 260 -6.04 0.40 -20.36
N ASN A 261 -6.53 -0.26 -21.43
CA ASN A 261 -6.40 0.27 -22.77
C ASN A 261 -7.26 1.55 -22.88
N ASP A 262 -6.69 2.58 -23.51
CA ASP A 262 -7.39 3.82 -23.88
C ASP A 262 -8.57 3.55 -24.83
#